data_e36956a89a730a566f185bd9f735423d
#
_entry.id   e36956a89a730a566f185bd9f735423d
#
_cell.length_a   1.000
_cell.length_b   1.000
_cell.length_c   1.000
_cell.angle_alpha   90.00
_cell.angle_beta   90.00
_cell.angle_gamma   90.00
#
_symmetry.space_group_name_H-M   'P 1'
#
loop_
_entity.id
_entity.type
_entity.pdbx_description
1 polymer ?
#
loop_
_entity_poly.entity_id
_entity_poly.type
_entity_poly.pdbx_seq_one_letter_code
_entity_poly.pdbx_strand_id
1 'polypeptide(L)'
;ASVDADIADAIAAGVIIMGAAGNDAHKVDISSGSDYNNYYIDSVDGVKYYHRGGTPSAADGVIAVGSVRLTSPEAKSNFSNPGPRIQLYAPGEAIMSAIPATSTQATTAGTVAYPLNSSFKSTKLSGTSMASPQVVGVLACIAEARPSYGPADWEQWITTDCTSSRLTDTGGGFTDTQSLQG
;
A
#
# COMPACT_ATOMS: atom_id res chain seq x y z
N ALA A 1 -6.77 -19.16 -3.31
CA ALA A 1 -7.57 -19.12 -4.55
C ALA A 1 -6.65 -19.13 -5.77
N SER A 2 -7.20 -19.11 -7.00
CA SER A 2 -6.39 -19.16 -8.23
C SER A 2 -5.41 -17.97 -8.32
N VAL A 3 -5.85 -16.78 -7.96
CA VAL A 3 -5.01 -15.56 -7.99
C VAL A 3 -3.79 -15.67 -7.07
N ASP A 4 -3.94 -16.25 -5.89
CA ASP A 4 -2.80 -16.42 -4.97
C ASP A 4 -1.79 -17.44 -5.51
N ALA A 5 -2.26 -18.48 -6.25
CA ALA A 5 -1.37 -19.41 -6.91
C ALA A 5 -0.58 -18.73 -8.05
N ASP A 6 -1.24 -17.91 -8.86
CA ASP A 6 -0.59 -17.15 -9.93
C ASP A 6 0.44 -16.15 -9.37
N ILE A 7 0.15 -15.54 -8.22
CA ILE A 7 1.09 -14.68 -7.49
C ILE A 7 2.30 -15.48 -7.04
N ALA A 8 2.09 -16.65 -6.44
CA ALA A 8 3.19 -17.51 -5.98
C ALA A 8 4.09 -17.96 -7.15
N ASP A 9 3.49 -18.33 -8.27
CA ASP A 9 4.22 -18.71 -9.49
C ASP A 9 5.04 -17.53 -10.05
N ALA A 10 4.49 -16.33 -10.06
CA ALA A 10 5.20 -15.13 -10.49
C ALA A 10 6.39 -14.81 -9.57
N ILE A 11 6.21 -14.90 -8.25
CA ILE A 11 7.28 -14.70 -7.28
C ILE A 11 8.37 -15.77 -7.44
N ALA A 12 7.99 -17.04 -7.63
CA ALA A 12 8.92 -18.12 -7.89
C ALA A 12 9.71 -17.91 -9.19
N ALA A 13 9.12 -17.25 -10.18
CA ALA A 13 9.78 -16.84 -11.42
C ALA A 13 10.68 -15.58 -11.25
N GLY A 14 10.80 -15.01 -10.05
CA GLY A 14 11.65 -13.87 -9.76
C GLY A 14 10.96 -12.51 -9.90
N VAL A 15 9.64 -12.47 -10.06
CA VAL A 15 8.88 -11.21 -10.13
C VAL A 15 8.67 -10.64 -8.72
N ILE A 16 9.02 -9.38 -8.53
CA ILE A 16 8.76 -8.65 -7.30
C ILE A 16 7.34 -8.06 -7.38
N ILE A 17 6.49 -8.42 -6.44
CA ILE A 17 5.10 -7.96 -6.42
C ILE A 17 4.87 -7.07 -5.22
N MET A 18 4.32 -5.89 -5.47
CA MET A 18 3.89 -4.98 -4.42
C MET A 18 2.37 -4.83 -4.44
N GLY A 19 1.78 -4.86 -3.26
CA GLY A 19 0.35 -4.72 -3.06
C GLY A 19 0.01 -3.50 -2.22
N ALA A 20 -1.06 -2.81 -2.58
CA ALA A 20 -1.64 -1.77 -1.73
C ALA A 20 -2.28 -2.40 -0.49
N ALA A 21 -2.03 -1.85 0.70
CA ALA A 21 -2.50 -2.41 1.97
C ALA A 21 -4.03 -2.44 2.12
N GLY A 22 -4.74 -1.61 1.38
CA GLY A 22 -6.18 -1.36 1.52
C GLY A 22 -6.49 -0.04 2.22
N ASN A 23 -7.73 0.44 2.07
CA ASN A 23 -8.13 1.79 2.47
C ASN A 23 -9.32 1.81 3.46
N ASP A 24 -9.47 0.77 4.25
CA ASP A 24 -10.63 0.58 5.12
C ASP A 24 -10.29 0.84 6.60
N ALA A 25 -9.05 1.24 6.89
CA ALA A 25 -8.49 1.41 8.23
C ALA A 25 -8.61 0.15 9.11
N HIS A 26 -8.61 -1.04 8.49
CA HIS A 26 -8.77 -2.30 9.18
C HIS A 26 -7.44 -3.04 9.31
N LYS A 27 -7.22 -3.65 10.48
CA LYS A 27 -6.02 -4.45 10.74
C LYS A 27 -5.89 -5.58 9.75
N VAL A 28 -4.68 -5.77 9.22
CA VAL A 28 -4.28 -6.94 8.44
C VAL A 28 -3.18 -7.68 9.17
N ASP A 29 -3.46 -8.92 9.55
CA ASP A 29 -2.54 -9.76 10.32
C ASP A 29 -1.83 -10.78 9.43
N ILE A 30 -0.71 -11.29 9.90
CA ILE A 30 0.03 -12.40 9.28
C ILE A 30 -0.63 -13.73 9.65
N SER A 31 -0.40 -14.78 8.86
CA SER A 31 -1.01 -16.10 9.05
C SER A 31 -0.71 -16.74 10.42
N SER A 32 0.40 -16.36 11.05
CA SER A 32 0.77 -16.78 12.41
C SER A 32 0.27 -15.82 13.50
N GLY A 33 -0.37 -14.73 13.14
CA GLY A 33 -0.85 -13.71 14.08
C GLY A 33 -2.08 -14.16 14.86
N SER A 34 -2.21 -13.66 16.08
CA SER A 34 -3.32 -14.02 16.99
C SER A 34 -4.68 -13.61 16.45
N ASP A 35 -4.72 -12.54 15.65
CA ASP A 35 -5.96 -11.98 15.12
C ASP A 35 -6.28 -12.44 13.69
N TYR A 36 -5.42 -13.21 13.06
CA TYR A 36 -5.58 -13.61 11.65
C TYR A 36 -6.96 -14.18 11.31
N ASN A 37 -7.54 -14.97 12.23
CA ASN A 37 -8.86 -15.58 12.09
C ASN A 37 -9.97 -14.78 12.77
N ASN A 38 -9.63 -13.68 13.44
CA ASN A 38 -10.62 -12.77 14.00
C ASN A 38 -11.20 -11.88 12.91
N TYR A 39 -12.34 -11.27 13.21
CA TYR A 39 -13.04 -10.39 12.27
C TYR A 39 -13.72 -9.25 13.04
N TYR A 40 -13.99 -8.19 12.35
CA TYR A 40 -14.98 -7.20 12.76
C TYR A 40 -16.24 -7.34 11.90
N ILE A 41 -17.35 -6.84 12.41
CA ILE A 41 -18.61 -6.78 11.67
C ILE A 41 -18.80 -5.32 11.27
N ASP A 42 -18.87 -5.05 9.97
CA ASP A 42 -19.18 -3.71 9.49
C ASP A 42 -20.61 -3.33 9.91
N SER A 43 -20.74 -2.14 10.51
CA SER A 43 -22.01 -1.66 11.05
C SER A 43 -23.01 -1.22 9.96
N VAL A 44 -22.54 -1.04 8.73
CA VAL A 44 -23.36 -0.57 7.61
C VAL A 44 -23.98 -1.73 6.85
N ASP A 45 -23.19 -2.74 6.53
CA ASP A 45 -23.64 -3.88 5.71
C ASP A 45 -23.80 -5.20 6.49
N GLY A 46 -23.33 -5.24 7.74
CA GLY A 46 -23.36 -6.44 8.59
C GLY A 46 -22.42 -7.56 8.15
N VAL A 47 -21.51 -7.26 7.22
CA VAL A 47 -20.56 -8.26 6.68
C VAL A 47 -19.40 -8.47 7.64
N LYS A 48 -18.90 -9.69 7.73
CA LYS A 48 -17.70 -10.04 8.49
C LYS A 48 -16.47 -9.83 7.64
N TYR A 49 -15.58 -8.96 8.10
CA TYR A 49 -14.28 -8.72 7.50
C TYR A 49 -13.19 -9.32 8.39
N TYR A 50 -12.52 -10.34 7.88
CA TYR A 50 -11.45 -11.01 8.60
C TYR A 50 -10.14 -10.23 8.48
N HIS A 51 -9.32 -10.28 9.55
CA HIS A 51 -8.00 -9.62 9.56
C HIS A 51 -6.95 -10.31 8.66
N ARG A 52 -7.37 -11.20 7.80
CA ARG A 52 -6.51 -11.85 6.78
C ARG A 52 -6.10 -10.91 5.65
N GLY A 53 -6.79 -9.79 5.51
CA GLY A 53 -6.62 -8.88 4.37
C GLY A 53 -7.16 -9.45 3.07
N GLY A 54 -6.87 -8.77 1.99
CA GLY A 54 -7.30 -9.11 0.62
C GLY A 54 -6.13 -9.31 -0.34
N THR A 55 -6.34 -10.18 -1.31
CA THR A 55 -5.40 -10.38 -2.42
C THR A 55 -5.32 -9.12 -3.29
N PRO A 56 -4.13 -8.70 -3.78
CA PRO A 56 -2.85 -9.43 -3.69
C PRO A 56 -2.04 -9.17 -2.42
N SER A 57 -2.30 -8.11 -1.66
CA SER A 57 -1.44 -7.66 -0.55
C SER A 57 -1.33 -8.66 0.60
N ALA A 58 -2.34 -9.52 0.77
CA ALA A 58 -2.32 -10.56 1.80
C ALA A 58 -1.57 -11.84 1.38
N ALA A 59 -1.25 -12.02 0.11
CA ALA A 59 -0.55 -13.20 -0.37
C ALA A 59 0.92 -13.21 0.09
N ASP A 60 1.42 -14.40 0.43
CA ASP A 60 2.80 -14.58 0.88
C ASP A 60 3.80 -14.12 -0.19
N GLY A 61 4.86 -13.45 0.21
CA GLY A 61 5.91 -12.92 -0.66
C GLY A 61 5.54 -11.62 -1.40
N VAL A 62 4.32 -11.10 -1.23
CA VAL A 62 3.95 -9.77 -1.72
C VAL A 62 4.38 -8.73 -0.69
N ILE A 63 5.01 -7.65 -1.13
CA ILE A 63 5.36 -6.51 -0.28
C ILE A 63 4.13 -5.62 -0.15
N ALA A 64 3.47 -5.63 1.01
CA ALA A 64 2.29 -4.83 1.26
C ALA A 64 2.68 -3.42 1.73
N VAL A 65 2.14 -2.40 1.06
CA VAL A 65 2.50 -1.00 1.25
C VAL A 65 1.32 -0.21 1.78
N GLY A 66 1.48 0.35 2.98
CA GLY A 66 0.55 1.29 3.58
C GLY A 66 0.75 2.73 3.10
N SER A 67 -0.13 3.61 3.51
CA SER A 67 -0.10 5.04 3.15
C SER A 67 0.23 5.91 4.34
N VAL A 68 1.17 6.86 4.14
CA VAL A 68 1.40 7.98 5.06
C VAL A 68 0.93 9.29 4.46
N ARG A 69 0.57 10.20 5.33
CA ARG A 69 0.35 11.61 5.00
C ARG A 69 1.59 12.43 5.31
N LEU A 70 1.83 13.44 4.48
CA LEU A 70 2.94 14.36 4.66
C LEU A 70 2.56 15.43 5.69
N THR A 71 2.62 15.05 6.95
CA THR A 71 2.45 15.96 8.10
C THR A 71 3.70 15.92 8.97
N SER A 72 3.84 16.87 9.87
CA SER A 72 4.90 16.84 10.87
C SER A 72 4.26 16.72 12.26
N PRO A 73 4.47 15.63 13.00
CA PRO A 73 5.20 14.41 12.62
C PRO A 73 4.47 13.60 11.54
N GLU A 74 5.23 12.75 10.84
CA GLU A 74 4.64 11.81 9.87
C GLU A 74 3.65 10.88 10.56
N ALA A 75 2.52 10.65 9.92
CA ALA A 75 1.48 9.79 10.44
C ALA A 75 0.92 8.88 9.35
N LYS A 76 0.47 7.70 9.75
CA LYS A 76 -0.30 6.84 8.87
C LYS A 76 -1.54 7.59 8.35
N SER A 77 -1.86 7.42 7.07
CA SER A 77 -3.13 7.93 6.54
C SER A 77 -4.31 7.28 7.24
N ASN A 78 -5.35 8.07 7.54
CA ASN A 78 -6.50 7.59 8.31
C ASN A 78 -7.18 6.37 7.70
N PHE A 79 -7.19 6.29 6.37
CA PHE A 79 -7.79 5.20 5.61
C PHE A 79 -6.89 3.97 5.50
N SER A 80 -5.55 4.12 5.64
CA SER A 80 -4.63 3.03 5.39
C SER A 80 -4.83 1.88 6.36
N ASN A 81 -4.93 0.67 5.82
CA ASN A 81 -4.95 -0.52 6.63
C ASN A 81 -3.62 -0.67 7.38
N PRO A 82 -3.65 -0.89 8.70
CA PRO A 82 -2.48 -1.17 9.52
C PRO A 82 -2.32 -2.67 9.77
N GLY A 83 -1.25 -3.04 10.46
CA GLY A 83 -1.09 -4.37 11.03
C GLY A 83 0.20 -5.08 10.63
N PRO A 84 0.48 -6.23 11.25
CA PRO A 84 1.73 -6.95 11.05
C PRO A 84 2.01 -7.40 9.62
N ARG A 85 0.97 -7.44 8.76
CA ARG A 85 1.13 -7.81 7.35
C ARG A 85 1.67 -6.66 6.49
N ILE A 86 1.65 -5.43 6.98
CA ILE A 86 2.09 -4.27 6.22
C ILE A 86 3.59 -4.07 6.49
N GLN A 87 4.42 -4.32 5.47
CA GLN A 87 5.87 -4.26 5.62
C GLN A 87 6.41 -2.84 5.71
N LEU A 88 5.82 -1.92 4.97
CA LEU A 88 6.28 -0.53 4.98
C LEU A 88 5.16 0.44 4.58
N TYR A 89 5.44 1.71 4.77
CA TYR A 89 4.54 2.81 4.41
C TYR A 89 5.24 3.79 3.47
N ALA A 90 4.49 4.35 2.53
CA ALA A 90 4.98 5.34 1.59
C ALA A 90 3.94 6.47 1.41
N PRO A 91 4.32 7.65 0.91
CA PRO A 91 3.38 8.73 0.66
C PRO A 91 2.22 8.30 -0.23
N GLY A 92 0.99 8.46 0.24
CA GLY A 92 -0.22 8.04 -0.49
C GLY A 92 -1.35 9.05 -0.41
N GLU A 93 -1.13 10.28 0.13
CA GLU A 93 -2.14 11.33 0.13
C GLU A 93 -1.79 12.44 -0.85
N ALA A 94 -2.80 12.89 -1.58
CA ALA A 94 -2.71 13.99 -2.55
C ALA A 94 -1.61 13.80 -3.60
N ILE A 95 -1.40 12.57 -4.04
CA ILE A 95 -0.38 12.21 -5.02
C ILE A 95 -0.85 12.60 -6.42
N MET A 96 -0.06 13.47 -7.07
CA MET A 96 -0.33 13.92 -8.43
C MET A 96 0.06 12.84 -9.45
N SER A 97 -0.88 12.45 -10.30
CA SER A 97 -0.64 11.47 -11.37
C SER A 97 -1.49 11.79 -12.60
N ALA A 98 -1.10 11.20 -13.72
CA ALA A 98 -1.86 11.29 -14.97
C ALA A 98 -3.19 10.56 -14.84
N ILE A 99 -4.22 11.11 -15.47
CA ILE A 99 -5.51 10.45 -15.60
C ILE A 99 -6.00 10.50 -17.04
N PRO A 100 -6.82 9.52 -17.49
CA PRO A 100 -7.45 9.58 -18.79
C PRO A 100 -8.36 10.80 -18.91
N ALA A 101 -8.30 11.51 -20.02
CA ALA A 101 -9.16 12.68 -20.27
C ALA A 101 -10.66 12.34 -20.25
N THR A 102 -10.99 11.06 -20.49
CA THR A 102 -12.36 10.52 -20.47
C THR A 102 -12.82 10.08 -19.07
N SER A 103 -11.92 10.10 -18.07
CA SER A 103 -12.29 9.77 -16.68
C SER A 103 -13.27 10.79 -16.11
N THR A 104 -14.24 10.33 -15.34
CA THR A 104 -15.11 11.22 -14.55
C THR A 104 -14.31 12.09 -13.58
N GLN A 105 -13.16 11.61 -13.12
CA GLN A 105 -12.23 12.38 -12.30
C GLN A 105 -11.52 13.50 -13.06
N ALA A 106 -11.53 13.46 -14.40
CA ALA A 106 -10.95 14.52 -15.23
C ALA A 106 -11.70 15.87 -15.11
N THR A 107 -12.89 15.87 -14.51
CA THR A 107 -13.68 17.07 -14.21
C THR A 107 -13.66 17.44 -12.73
N THR A 108 -12.96 16.67 -11.88
CA THR A 108 -12.86 16.91 -10.45
C THR A 108 -12.03 18.17 -10.18
N ALA A 109 -12.42 18.93 -9.15
CA ALA A 109 -11.67 20.10 -8.71
C ALA A 109 -10.20 19.75 -8.43
N GLY A 110 -9.27 20.56 -8.93
CA GLY A 110 -7.83 20.31 -8.82
C GLY A 110 -7.22 19.49 -9.97
N THR A 111 -8.01 19.08 -10.95
CA THR A 111 -7.48 18.49 -12.19
C THR A 111 -6.80 19.58 -13.03
N VAL A 112 -5.58 19.30 -13.49
CA VAL A 112 -4.74 20.23 -14.25
C VAL A 112 -4.42 19.62 -15.61
N ALA A 113 -4.56 20.41 -16.67
CA ALA A 113 -4.09 20.01 -18.00
C ALA A 113 -2.55 19.95 -18.00
N TYR A 114 -2.00 18.94 -18.69
CA TYR A 114 -0.55 18.86 -18.84
C TYR A 114 -0.06 20.03 -19.73
N PRO A 115 0.92 20.81 -19.26
CA PRO A 115 1.31 22.08 -19.92
C PRO A 115 1.75 21.92 -21.38
N LEU A 116 2.38 20.80 -21.72
CA LEU A 116 2.89 20.54 -23.07
C LEU A 116 1.84 19.94 -24.01
N ASN A 117 0.74 19.41 -23.47
CA ASN A 117 -0.36 18.87 -24.26
C ASN A 117 -1.64 18.80 -23.42
N SER A 118 -2.55 19.72 -23.66
CA SER A 118 -3.80 19.86 -22.90
C SER A 118 -4.78 18.69 -23.06
N SER A 119 -4.53 17.78 -23.99
CA SER A 119 -5.31 16.54 -24.12
C SER A 119 -5.01 15.54 -22.96
N PHE A 120 -3.89 15.71 -22.30
CA PHE A 120 -3.54 14.92 -21.11
C PHE A 120 -3.86 15.73 -19.85
N LYS A 121 -4.30 15.03 -18.84
CA LYS A 121 -4.67 15.63 -17.57
C LYS A 121 -3.97 14.93 -16.41
N SER A 122 -3.81 15.63 -15.32
CA SER A 122 -3.35 15.09 -14.05
C SER A 122 -4.26 15.55 -12.92
N THR A 123 -4.39 14.73 -11.91
CA THR A 123 -5.13 15.07 -10.69
C THR A 123 -4.46 14.47 -9.46
N LYS A 124 -4.85 14.95 -8.29
CA LYS A 124 -4.39 14.41 -7.01
C LYS A 124 -5.37 13.34 -6.54
N LEU A 125 -4.84 12.17 -6.22
CA LEU A 125 -5.59 11.09 -5.61
C LEU A 125 -4.92 10.65 -4.30
N SER A 126 -5.71 10.08 -3.40
CA SER A 126 -5.22 9.52 -2.14
C SER A 126 -5.63 8.05 -2.03
N GLY A 127 -4.73 7.23 -1.53
CA GLY A 127 -4.94 5.81 -1.33
C GLY A 127 -3.63 5.05 -1.20
N THR A 128 -3.67 3.87 -0.61
CA THR A 128 -2.55 2.92 -0.62
C THR A 128 -2.17 2.50 -2.04
N SER A 129 -3.10 2.60 -2.99
CA SER A 129 -2.84 2.45 -4.43
C SER A 129 -1.91 3.51 -5.01
N MET A 130 -1.76 4.67 -4.34
CA MET A 130 -0.81 5.73 -4.71
C MET A 130 0.53 5.56 -3.99
N ALA A 131 0.54 4.94 -2.83
CA ALA A 131 1.75 4.64 -2.06
C ALA A 131 2.56 3.49 -2.70
N SER A 132 1.90 2.40 -3.04
CA SER A 132 2.55 1.19 -3.59
C SER A 132 3.45 1.47 -4.81
N PRO A 133 3.03 2.18 -5.87
CA PRO A 133 3.87 2.42 -7.03
C PRO A 133 5.07 3.32 -6.76
N GLN A 134 5.08 4.12 -5.71
CA GLN A 134 6.27 4.89 -5.33
C GLN A 134 7.38 3.99 -4.83
N VAL A 135 7.03 2.95 -4.08
CA VAL A 135 7.99 1.92 -3.64
C VAL A 135 8.55 1.17 -4.85
N VAL A 136 7.70 0.81 -5.82
CA VAL A 136 8.14 0.22 -7.09
C VAL A 136 9.16 1.12 -7.79
N GLY A 137 8.88 2.41 -7.85
CA GLY A 137 9.78 3.41 -8.45
C GLY A 137 11.14 3.47 -7.76
N VAL A 138 11.18 3.45 -6.43
CA VAL A 138 12.44 3.40 -5.66
C VAL A 138 13.23 2.14 -5.98
N LEU A 139 12.59 0.98 -5.95
CA LEU A 139 13.26 -0.29 -6.27
C LEU A 139 13.76 -0.31 -7.72
N ALA A 140 12.98 0.19 -8.67
CA ALA A 140 13.39 0.27 -10.07
C ALA A 140 14.66 1.13 -10.26
N CYS A 141 14.79 2.23 -9.53
CA CYS A 141 15.98 3.09 -9.58
C CYS A 141 17.24 2.38 -9.05
N ILE A 142 17.08 1.41 -8.15
CA ILE A 142 18.20 0.74 -7.50
C ILE A 142 18.49 -0.62 -8.14
N ALA A 143 17.53 -1.18 -8.89
CA ALA A 143 17.63 -2.53 -9.46
C ALA A 143 18.85 -2.69 -10.38
N GLU A 144 19.21 -1.65 -11.13
CA GLU A 144 20.41 -1.67 -11.99
C GLU A 144 21.70 -1.92 -11.19
N ALA A 145 21.78 -1.38 -9.99
CA ALA A 145 22.94 -1.55 -9.10
C ALA A 145 22.95 -2.91 -8.36
N ARG A 146 21.84 -3.66 -8.42
CA ARG A 146 21.63 -4.91 -7.66
C ARG A 146 21.00 -6.00 -8.53
N PRO A 147 21.62 -6.37 -9.67
CA PRO A 147 21.00 -7.27 -10.66
C PRO A 147 20.83 -8.71 -10.17
N SER A 148 21.45 -9.10 -9.07
CA SER A 148 21.35 -10.44 -8.50
C SER A 148 20.23 -10.57 -7.44
N TYR A 149 19.55 -9.47 -7.07
CA TYR A 149 18.50 -9.51 -6.06
C TYR A 149 17.23 -10.18 -6.60
N GLY A 150 16.75 -11.19 -5.89
CA GLY A 150 15.44 -11.78 -6.07
C GLY A 150 14.38 -11.15 -5.14
N PRO A 151 13.13 -11.64 -5.20
CA PRO A 151 12.03 -11.08 -4.42
C PRO A 151 12.31 -10.99 -2.91
N ALA A 152 12.87 -12.03 -2.30
CA ALA A 152 13.19 -12.04 -0.88
C ALA A 152 14.32 -11.06 -0.51
N ASP A 153 15.32 -10.90 -1.39
CA ASP A 153 16.40 -9.93 -1.15
C ASP A 153 15.86 -8.50 -1.19
N TRP A 154 14.95 -8.22 -2.10
CA TRP A 154 14.30 -6.90 -2.20
C TRP A 154 13.39 -6.62 -1.01
N GLU A 155 12.61 -7.59 -0.56
CA GLU A 155 11.79 -7.44 0.64
C GLU A 155 12.66 -7.13 1.86
N GLN A 156 13.73 -7.90 2.05
CA GLN A 156 14.67 -7.68 3.14
C GLN A 156 15.35 -6.32 3.05
N TRP A 157 15.83 -5.96 1.85
CA TRP A 157 16.54 -4.70 1.67
C TRP A 157 15.65 -3.51 1.95
N ILE A 158 14.44 -3.46 1.38
CA ILE A 158 13.57 -2.29 1.53
C ILE A 158 13.09 -2.13 2.98
N THR A 159 12.80 -3.21 3.68
CA THR A 159 12.39 -3.16 5.08
C THR A 159 13.53 -2.78 6.01
N THR A 160 14.79 -3.11 5.66
CA THR A 160 15.98 -2.74 6.42
C THR A 160 16.36 -1.27 6.21
N ASP A 161 16.23 -0.76 4.99
CA ASP A 161 16.57 0.63 4.64
C ASP A 161 15.47 1.63 5.02
N CYS A 162 14.27 1.16 5.35
CA CYS A 162 13.21 2.02 5.86
C CYS A 162 13.58 2.63 7.22
N THR A 163 13.21 3.88 7.42
CA THR A 163 13.36 4.52 8.73
C THR A 163 12.30 3.98 9.69
N SER A 164 12.72 3.22 10.68
CA SER A 164 11.82 2.61 11.66
C SER A 164 11.29 3.61 12.69
N SER A 165 10.14 3.29 13.29
CA SER A 165 9.55 4.01 14.43
C SER A 165 9.30 5.51 14.21
N ARG A 166 9.06 5.93 12.97
CA ARG A 166 8.80 7.33 12.62
C ARG A 166 7.31 7.66 12.59
N LEU A 167 6.47 6.66 12.33
CA LEU A 167 5.05 6.88 12.19
C LEU A 167 4.35 6.96 13.55
N THR A 168 3.38 7.87 13.62
CA THR A 168 2.44 7.94 14.71
C THR A 168 1.06 7.56 14.21
N ASP A 169 0.28 6.85 15.02
CA ASP A 169 -1.12 6.54 14.71
C ASP A 169 -2.08 7.59 15.26
N THR A 170 -1.69 8.85 15.16
CA THR A 170 -2.54 9.97 15.62
C THR A 170 -3.67 10.30 14.67
N GLY A 171 -3.78 9.57 13.58
CA GLY A 171 -4.67 9.88 12.50
C GLY A 171 -6.10 9.36 12.63
N GLY A 172 -6.43 8.72 13.72
CA GLY A 172 -7.79 8.20 13.96
C GLY A 172 -8.22 7.10 12.99
N GLY A 173 -9.21 6.37 13.35
CA GLY A 173 -9.79 5.30 12.56
C GLY A 173 -9.63 3.96 13.25
N PHE A 174 -8.43 3.46 13.45
CA PHE A 174 -8.21 2.20 14.14
C PHE A 174 -7.24 2.39 15.30
N THR A 175 -7.67 2.03 16.51
CA THR A 175 -6.91 2.22 17.75
C THR A 175 -6.01 1.05 18.13
N ASP A 176 -5.74 0.14 17.22
CA ASP A 176 -4.83 -0.96 17.48
C ASP A 176 -3.38 -0.48 17.39
N THR A 177 -2.84 -0.11 18.53
CA THR A 177 -1.46 0.37 18.68
C THR A 177 -0.39 -0.69 18.37
N GLN A 178 -0.77 -1.94 18.22
CA GLN A 178 0.16 -3.02 17.85
C GLN A 178 0.41 -3.12 16.34
N SER A 179 -0.23 -2.29 15.57
CA SER A 179 -0.31 -2.42 14.12
C SER A 179 0.61 -1.51 13.34
N LEU A 180 1.34 -0.63 13.98
CA LEU A 180 2.33 0.19 13.30
C LEU A 180 3.67 -0.57 13.24
N GLN A 181 3.95 -1.08 12.06
CA GLN A 181 5.30 -1.50 11.70
C GLN A 181 5.91 -0.40 10.83
N GLY A 182 6.84 0.31 11.37
CA GLY A 182 7.65 1.30 10.70
C GLY A 182 9.07 0.83 10.53
#